data_b6b86247e9236a0619aad915565f21bc
#
_entry.id   b6b86247e9236a0619aad915565f21bc
#
_cell.length_a   1.000
_cell.length_b   1.000
_cell.length_c   1.000
_cell.angle_alpha   90.00
_cell.angle_beta   90.00
_cell.angle_gamma   90.00
#
_symmetry.space_group_name_H-M   'P 1'
#
loop_
_entity.id
_entity.type
_entity.pdbx_description
1 polymer ?
#
loop_
_entity_poly.entity_id
_entity_poly.type
_entity_poly.pdbx_seq_one_letter_code
_entity_poly.pdbx_strand_id
1 'polypeptide(L)'
;MRRMRAPALLAPVAAGILVFASLAGCLTGCGGGVLSPDLVLVNGGEPPYPLVPTSTNDSNGGRIIDRLFAGLMSYDAAGNPSQEVARSIETTDNVNYRIALKPDWKFTDGSPVTAHSFVDAWNYGALSTNAQLQQSFFSPIDGFDEVSGGTSDGKPGRTAMSGLQVVNDLEFTVRLKAPTIDFLLRLGHSAFYPLPDIAFRDMAAFGRDPVGNGPYKLADSPDGPAWEHNVKIDVRPNPDYHGNRKPHNKGLRFEFYANLDTAYADLLSGNLDVLDTIPPSALPIYKRDLGDNFTSGPVAVKHSLDTPLRLPHFGGEEGRLRRLALSAAVNREQICKQIFVGTRSPSRDFTARSLPGFDPNLPGNDVLNFDPDRARRLWKQADAISAWSGQYVIAYNADAGNQEWVDAVANSVKNVLGIDAVGAPQPTFAGFRTEITNHTISTAFRAAWQGDYPSMIEFLAPLFATGAGSNDVGYSNPEFDAALAAAEAAPNLQESDALANAAQRFLMHDMPVVPLWDNISVVGWSTEVKNVHVTWNGLPDYENIVKG
;
A
#
# COMPACT_ATOMS: atom_id res chain seq x y z
N MET A 1 -13.56 -8.47 65.62
CA MET A 1 -13.49 -7.69 66.87
C MET A 1 -13.07 -6.27 66.55
N ARG A 2 -13.81 -5.32 67.12
CA ARG A 2 -13.66 -3.84 67.21
C ARG A 2 -13.90 -2.99 65.96
N ARG A 3 -15.11 -2.47 65.96
CA ARG A 3 -15.59 -1.21 65.38
C ARG A 3 -15.00 0.00 66.12
N MET A 4 -14.85 1.14 65.40
CA MET A 4 -15.04 2.53 65.91
C MET A 4 -15.06 3.44 64.67
N ARG A 5 -16.10 3.98 64.25
CA ARG A 5 -17.01 5.12 64.56
C ARG A 5 -16.34 6.49 64.38
N ALA A 6 -16.93 7.25 63.45
CA ALA A 6 -16.75 8.66 63.16
C ALA A 6 -17.10 9.60 64.35
N PRO A 7 -16.78 10.90 64.24
CA PRO A 7 -17.93 11.83 64.24
C PRO A 7 -17.91 12.93 63.16
N ALA A 8 -19.13 13.33 62.83
CA ALA A 8 -19.49 14.51 62.07
C ALA A 8 -19.45 15.77 62.93
N LEU A 9 -19.16 16.94 62.34
CA LEU A 9 -19.49 18.24 62.93
C LEU A 9 -20.01 19.21 61.85
N LEU A 10 -21.08 19.86 62.24
CA LEU A 10 -21.98 20.72 61.52
C LEU A 10 -21.43 22.15 61.22
N ALA A 11 -22.09 22.77 60.27
CA ALA A 11 -21.98 24.14 59.73
C ALA A 11 -22.13 25.26 60.78
N PRO A 12 -21.89 26.56 60.38
CA PRO A 12 -23.06 27.35 59.99
C PRO A 12 -22.90 28.28 58.75
N VAL A 13 -24.07 28.59 58.23
CA VAL A 13 -24.44 29.58 57.20
C VAL A 13 -24.16 30.99 57.71
N ALA A 14 -23.61 31.84 56.81
CA ALA A 14 -23.80 33.30 56.90
C ALA A 14 -23.94 33.89 55.50
N ALA A 15 -25.10 34.52 55.31
CA ALA A 15 -25.49 35.29 54.12
C ALA A 15 -24.75 36.64 54.10
N GLY A 16 -24.38 37.11 52.91
CA GLY A 16 -23.86 38.43 52.68
C GLY A 16 -24.09 38.86 51.24
N ILE A 17 -24.80 39.95 51.08
CA ILE A 17 -25.48 40.56 49.94
C ILE A 17 -24.51 41.29 49.00
N LEU A 18 -24.72 41.12 47.69
CA LEU A 18 -24.54 41.98 46.49
C LEU A 18 -23.47 43.10 46.50
N VAL A 19 -22.56 43.02 45.51
CA VAL A 19 -22.16 44.17 44.70
C VAL A 19 -22.06 43.73 43.23
N PHE A 20 -22.88 44.32 42.36
CA PHE A 20 -22.73 44.31 40.91
C PHE A 20 -21.52 45.15 40.53
N ALA A 21 -20.52 44.55 39.94
CA ALA A 21 -19.52 45.26 39.16
C ALA A 21 -19.42 44.60 37.78
N SER A 22 -19.89 45.28 36.78
CA SER A 22 -19.71 45.00 35.36
C SER A 22 -18.23 44.95 35.02
N LEU A 23 -17.75 43.75 34.64
CA LEU A 23 -16.54 43.60 33.86
C LEU A 23 -16.89 42.89 32.55
N ALA A 24 -17.04 43.69 31.50
CA ALA A 24 -16.84 43.24 30.15
C ALA A 24 -15.34 42.91 30.01
N GLY A 25 -15.01 41.64 29.80
CA GLY A 25 -13.64 41.23 29.65
C GLY A 25 -13.53 39.78 29.15
N CYS A 26 -13.27 39.65 27.89
CA CYS A 26 -12.55 38.53 27.25
C CYS A 26 -13.16 37.12 27.39
N LEU A 27 -14.12 36.83 26.54
CA LEU A 27 -14.24 35.52 25.93
C LEU A 27 -12.98 35.33 25.03
N THR A 28 -11.90 34.87 25.60
CA THR A 28 -10.84 34.23 24.82
C THR A 28 -11.41 32.88 24.41
N GLY A 29 -11.85 32.84 23.16
CA GLY A 29 -12.31 31.64 22.50
C GLY A 29 -11.25 30.54 22.57
N CYS A 30 -11.71 29.33 22.74
CA CYS A 30 -10.97 28.13 22.36
C CYS A 30 -10.37 28.38 20.98
N GLY A 31 -9.04 28.22 20.87
CA GLY A 31 -8.33 28.40 19.62
C GLY A 31 -8.82 27.42 18.56
N GLY A 32 -9.73 27.90 17.73
CA GLY A 32 -9.86 27.39 16.38
C GLY A 32 -8.59 27.86 15.65
N GLY A 33 -7.71 26.94 15.29
CA GLY A 33 -6.59 27.26 14.42
C GLY A 33 -7.11 28.00 13.20
N VAL A 34 -6.44 29.10 12.83
CA VAL A 34 -6.76 29.83 11.60
C VAL A 34 -6.44 28.87 10.46
N LEU A 35 -7.46 28.23 9.89
CA LEU A 35 -7.30 27.39 8.70
C LEU A 35 -6.57 28.25 7.66
N SER A 36 -5.46 27.74 7.11
CA SER A 36 -4.78 28.40 5.99
C SER A 36 -5.70 28.29 4.76
N PRO A 37 -6.44 29.36 4.41
CA PRO A 37 -7.58 29.27 3.48
C PRO A 37 -7.16 28.91 2.05
N ASP A 38 -5.86 28.92 1.76
CA ASP A 38 -5.28 28.66 0.45
C ASP A 38 -4.72 27.25 0.27
N LEU A 39 -4.64 26.45 1.34
CA LEU A 39 -4.24 25.04 1.27
C LEU A 39 -5.44 24.13 1.01
N VAL A 40 -5.22 23.05 0.27
CA VAL A 40 -6.17 21.93 0.20
C VAL A 40 -5.99 21.09 1.46
N LEU A 41 -7.04 20.97 2.26
CA LEU A 41 -7.06 20.19 3.50
C LEU A 41 -7.41 18.74 3.17
N VAL A 42 -6.52 17.81 3.45
CA VAL A 42 -6.69 16.38 3.18
C VAL A 42 -6.50 15.58 4.46
N ASN A 43 -7.22 14.48 4.63
CA ASN A 43 -6.99 13.60 5.76
C ASN A 43 -5.64 12.89 5.64
N GLY A 44 -5.03 12.63 6.78
CA GLY A 44 -3.75 11.92 6.90
C GLY A 44 -3.63 11.24 8.25
N GLY A 45 -2.46 10.72 8.52
CA GLY A 45 -2.05 10.20 9.81
C GLY A 45 -0.58 10.47 10.03
N GLU A 46 -0.13 10.46 11.29
CA GLU A 46 1.27 10.63 11.64
C GLU A 46 2.13 9.55 10.99
N PRO A 47 3.17 9.89 10.22
CA PRO A 47 4.17 8.94 9.76
C PRO A 47 4.87 8.28 10.97
N PRO A 48 4.91 6.93 11.06
CA PRO A 48 5.52 6.25 12.20
C PRO A 48 7.05 6.33 12.20
N TYR A 49 7.64 6.70 11.07
CA TYR A 49 9.09 6.77 10.86
C TYR A 49 9.49 8.13 10.26
N PRO A 50 10.77 8.53 10.39
CA PRO A 50 11.32 9.69 9.68
C PRO A 50 11.10 9.57 8.16
N LEU A 51 10.89 10.70 7.50
CA LEU A 51 10.60 10.79 6.06
C LEU A 51 11.88 10.58 5.23
N VAL A 52 12.32 9.34 5.13
CA VAL A 52 13.49 8.92 4.32
C VAL A 52 13.02 7.98 3.23
N PRO A 53 13.20 8.28 1.93
CA PRO A 53 12.72 7.46 0.81
C PRO A 53 13.06 5.98 0.92
N THR A 54 14.29 5.63 1.29
CA THR A 54 14.75 4.24 1.44
C THR A 54 14.25 3.54 2.72
N SER A 55 13.58 4.27 3.64
CA SER A 55 13.13 3.72 4.94
C SER A 55 11.65 3.94 5.24
N THR A 56 10.92 4.67 4.41
CA THR A 56 9.48 4.90 4.59
C THR A 56 8.70 3.81 3.86
N ASN A 57 8.09 2.89 4.61
CA ASN A 57 7.34 1.74 4.08
C ASN A 57 5.88 1.70 4.56
N ASP A 58 5.36 2.82 5.05
CA ASP A 58 3.97 2.97 5.46
C ASP A 58 3.22 3.97 4.56
N SER A 59 1.89 3.86 4.52
CA SER A 59 1.07 4.70 3.64
C SER A 59 1.00 6.17 4.06
N ASN A 60 1.17 6.49 5.36
CA ASN A 60 1.14 7.89 5.82
C ASN A 60 2.42 8.62 5.43
N GLY A 61 3.57 8.01 5.68
CA GLY A 61 4.86 8.54 5.24
C GLY A 61 5.02 8.52 3.72
N GLY A 62 4.63 7.44 3.06
CA GLY A 62 4.75 7.27 1.61
C GLY A 62 4.05 8.37 0.83
N ARG A 63 2.81 8.74 1.21
CA ARG A 63 2.08 9.85 0.55
C ARG A 63 2.80 11.21 0.68
N ILE A 64 3.56 11.42 1.75
CA ILE A 64 4.36 12.65 1.94
C ILE A 64 5.66 12.55 1.12
N ILE A 65 6.38 11.43 1.19
CA ILE A 65 7.59 11.18 0.39
C ILE A 65 7.33 11.41 -1.09
N ASP A 66 6.23 10.92 -1.63
CA ASP A 66 5.87 11.11 -3.04
C ASP A 66 5.61 12.58 -3.40
N ARG A 67 5.26 13.42 -2.43
CA ARG A 67 5.12 14.87 -2.65
C ARG A 67 6.46 15.60 -2.58
N LEU A 68 7.36 15.14 -1.70
CA LEU A 68 8.64 15.81 -1.47
C LEU A 68 9.74 15.40 -2.44
N PHE A 69 9.62 14.22 -3.08
CA PHE A 69 10.65 13.68 -3.96
C PHE A 69 10.12 13.34 -5.36
N ALA A 70 11.04 13.24 -6.30
CA ALA A 70 10.81 12.79 -7.66
C ALA A 70 11.87 11.75 -8.05
N GLY A 71 11.41 10.61 -8.56
CA GLY A 71 12.24 9.52 -9.05
C GLY A 71 12.65 9.67 -10.51
N LEU A 72 13.31 8.66 -11.04
CA LEU A 72 13.65 8.58 -12.47
C LEU A 72 12.39 8.49 -13.33
N MET A 73 11.37 7.77 -12.85
CA MET A 73 10.06 7.60 -13.46
C MET A 73 8.98 8.18 -12.54
N SER A 74 7.82 8.46 -13.10
CA SER A 74 6.57 8.76 -12.41
C SER A 74 5.42 8.04 -13.09
N TYR A 75 4.27 7.98 -12.42
CA TYR A 75 3.05 7.37 -12.97
C TYR A 75 1.94 8.41 -13.07
N ASP A 76 1.10 8.27 -14.11
CA ASP A 76 -0.16 9.00 -14.16
C ASP A 76 -1.22 8.36 -13.24
N ALA A 77 -2.40 8.94 -13.17
CA ALA A 77 -3.49 8.42 -12.34
C ALA A 77 -3.90 6.98 -12.69
N ALA A 78 -3.69 6.55 -13.93
CA ALA A 78 -3.97 5.20 -14.40
C ALA A 78 -2.82 4.21 -14.18
N GLY A 79 -1.66 4.67 -13.67
CA GLY A 79 -0.46 3.86 -13.46
C GLY A 79 0.46 3.76 -14.68
N ASN A 80 0.21 4.52 -15.75
CA ASN A 80 1.11 4.52 -16.90
C ASN A 80 2.42 5.24 -16.56
N PRO A 81 3.59 4.63 -16.85
CA PRO A 81 4.89 5.20 -16.51
C PRO A 81 5.31 6.30 -17.48
N SER A 82 6.02 7.28 -16.97
CA SER A 82 6.70 8.31 -17.76
C SER A 82 8.03 8.70 -17.11
N GLN A 83 9.01 9.10 -17.94
CA GLN A 83 10.31 9.56 -17.45
C GLN A 83 10.14 10.92 -16.74
N GLU A 84 10.59 11.00 -15.48
CA GLU A 84 10.50 12.23 -14.68
C GLU A 84 11.86 12.93 -14.55
N VAL A 85 12.77 12.45 -13.68
CA VAL A 85 14.15 12.97 -13.60
C VAL A 85 15.03 12.39 -14.70
N ALA A 86 14.73 11.18 -15.16
CA ALA A 86 15.43 10.59 -16.28
C ALA A 86 15.13 11.33 -17.58
N ARG A 87 16.19 11.58 -18.39
CA ARG A 87 16.10 11.98 -19.80
C ARG A 87 15.94 10.77 -20.71
N SER A 88 16.69 9.71 -20.44
CA SER A 88 16.56 8.41 -21.09
C SER A 88 16.91 7.27 -20.14
N ILE A 89 16.24 6.12 -20.34
CA ILE A 89 16.55 4.85 -19.71
C ILE A 89 16.61 3.84 -20.85
N GLU A 90 17.80 3.32 -21.13
CA GLU A 90 18.07 2.49 -22.31
C GLU A 90 18.54 1.10 -21.86
N THR A 91 17.98 0.07 -22.47
CA THR A 91 18.39 -1.33 -22.34
C THR A 91 18.10 -2.07 -23.65
N THR A 92 18.83 -3.13 -23.92
CA THR A 92 18.58 -4.04 -25.04
C THR A 92 18.37 -5.48 -24.58
N ASP A 93 18.57 -5.74 -23.29
CA ASP A 93 18.58 -7.08 -22.70
C ASP A 93 17.84 -7.18 -21.34
N ASN A 94 17.28 -6.06 -20.86
CA ASN A 94 16.64 -5.93 -19.55
C ASN A 94 17.54 -6.33 -18.36
N VAL A 95 18.85 -6.39 -18.59
CA VAL A 95 19.89 -6.66 -17.59
C VAL A 95 20.76 -5.44 -17.39
N ASN A 96 21.22 -4.85 -18.52
CA ASN A 96 22.12 -3.71 -18.50
C ASN A 96 21.34 -2.44 -18.87
N TYR A 97 21.20 -1.55 -17.92
CA TYR A 97 20.50 -0.28 -18.08
C TYR A 97 21.49 0.86 -18.09
N ARG A 98 21.33 1.78 -19.04
CA ARG A 98 22.02 3.07 -19.11
C ARG A 98 21.01 4.17 -18.84
N ILE A 99 21.25 4.97 -17.81
CA ILE A 99 20.33 5.99 -17.32
C ILE A 99 20.99 7.35 -17.45
N ALA A 100 20.38 8.22 -18.25
CA ALA A 100 20.79 9.62 -18.39
C ALA A 100 19.77 10.54 -17.71
N LEU A 101 20.24 11.50 -16.93
CA LEU A 101 19.43 12.46 -16.19
C LEU A 101 19.15 13.70 -17.05
N LYS A 102 18.03 14.38 -16.78
CA LYS A 102 17.77 15.73 -17.27
C LYS A 102 18.74 16.69 -16.59
N PRO A 103 19.34 17.65 -17.31
CA PRO A 103 20.20 18.65 -16.70
C PRO A 103 19.38 19.62 -15.83
N ASP A 104 20.08 20.36 -14.98
CA ASP A 104 19.55 21.47 -14.15
C ASP A 104 18.48 21.09 -13.12
N TRP A 105 18.30 19.78 -12.84
CA TRP A 105 17.42 19.35 -11.76
C TRP A 105 18.06 19.59 -10.40
N LYS A 106 17.29 20.17 -9.44
CA LYS A 106 17.81 20.59 -8.15
C LYS A 106 16.98 20.04 -6.99
N PHE A 107 17.63 19.88 -5.85
CA PHE A 107 16.96 19.76 -4.57
C PHE A 107 16.51 21.15 -4.07
N THR A 108 15.64 21.15 -3.05
CA THR A 108 15.03 22.36 -2.49
C THR A 108 16.02 23.28 -1.75
N ASP A 109 17.22 22.80 -1.46
CA ASP A 109 18.36 23.60 -0.95
C ASP A 109 19.22 24.21 -2.06
N GLY A 110 18.87 23.95 -3.32
CA GLY A 110 19.60 24.43 -4.50
C GLY A 110 20.74 23.54 -4.96
N SER A 111 21.09 22.46 -4.23
CA SER A 111 22.10 21.49 -4.66
C SER A 111 21.62 20.70 -5.90
N PRO A 112 22.53 20.31 -6.82
CA PRO A 112 22.16 19.60 -8.05
C PRO A 112 21.75 18.16 -7.75
N VAL A 113 20.78 17.64 -8.52
CA VAL A 113 20.49 16.20 -8.59
C VAL A 113 21.41 15.59 -9.64
N THR A 114 22.26 14.65 -9.21
CA THR A 114 23.28 14.00 -10.04
C THR A 114 23.14 12.48 -10.02
N ALA A 115 23.93 11.79 -10.82
CA ALA A 115 24.06 10.33 -10.80
C ALA A 115 24.44 9.81 -9.40
N HIS A 116 25.29 10.53 -8.67
CA HIS A 116 25.64 10.23 -7.28
C HIS A 116 24.43 10.28 -6.36
N SER A 117 23.52 11.24 -6.54
CA SER A 117 22.30 11.33 -5.73
C SER A 117 21.46 10.05 -5.76
N PHE A 118 21.46 9.32 -6.88
CA PHE A 118 20.78 8.02 -7.01
C PHE A 118 21.65 6.86 -6.54
N VAL A 119 22.88 6.75 -7.05
CA VAL A 119 23.75 5.60 -6.78
C VAL A 119 24.10 5.49 -5.31
N ASP A 120 24.40 6.62 -4.64
CA ASP A 120 24.75 6.64 -3.23
C ASP A 120 23.53 6.37 -2.35
N ALA A 121 22.34 6.89 -2.73
CA ALA A 121 21.08 6.60 -2.05
C ALA A 121 20.72 5.10 -2.13
N TRP A 122 20.85 4.48 -3.29
CA TRP A 122 20.55 3.06 -3.47
C TRP A 122 21.55 2.14 -2.73
N ASN A 123 22.82 2.48 -2.76
CA ASN A 123 23.83 1.78 -1.95
C ASN A 123 23.56 1.93 -0.45
N TYR A 124 23.16 3.12 0.00
CA TYR A 124 22.77 3.36 1.41
C TYR A 124 21.55 2.53 1.79
N GLY A 125 20.52 2.49 0.92
CA GLY A 125 19.30 1.71 1.10
C GLY A 125 19.53 0.21 1.14
N ALA A 126 20.45 -0.29 0.30
CA ALA A 126 20.77 -1.72 0.19
C ALA A 126 21.68 -2.24 1.32
N LEU A 127 22.47 -1.37 1.95
CA LEU A 127 23.47 -1.77 2.94
C LEU A 127 22.82 -2.17 4.27
N SER A 128 22.96 -3.43 4.68
CA SER A 128 22.29 -4.01 5.86
C SER A 128 22.57 -3.26 7.16
N THR A 129 23.78 -2.69 7.33
CA THR A 129 24.15 -1.93 8.54
C THR A 129 23.37 -0.64 8.71
N ASN A 130 22.72 -0.13 7.64
CA ASN A 130 21.89 1.07 7.67
C ASN A 130 20.43 0.77 8.05
N ALA A 131 20.04 -0.51 8.11
CA ALA A 131 18.72 -0.98 8.53
C ALA A 131 17.54 -0.26 7.83
N GLN A 132 17.66 -0.02 6.52
CA GLN A 132 16.63 0.64 5.76
C GLN A 132 15.47 -0.32 5.46
N LEU A 133 14.22 0.11 5.73
CA LEU A 133 13.04 -0.75 5.65
C LEU A 133 12.69 -1.19 4.23
N GLN A 134 13.17 -0.44 3.22
CA GLN A 134 12.94 -0.73 1.80
C GLN A 134 14.12 -1.47 1.13
N GLN A 135 15.04 -2.06 1.91
CA GLN A 135 16.25 -2.72 1.42
C GLN A 135 15.96 -3.74 0.31
N SER A 136 14.91 -4.53 0.43
CA SER A 136 14.57 -5.61 -0.50
C SER A 136 14.28 -5.15 -1.94
N PHE A 137 13.92 -3.88 -2.14
CA PHE A 137 13.67 -3.33 -3.48
C PHE A 137 14.91 -3.35 -4.37
N PHE A 138 16.10 -3.31 -3.78
CA PHE A 138 17.37 -3.34 -4.52
C PHE A 138 17.83 -4.77 -4.87
N SER A 139 17.09 -5.80 -4.45
CA SER A 139 17.47 -7.21 -4.63
C SER A 139 17.74 -7.64 -6.07
N PRO A 140 17.14 -7.06 -7.13
CA PRO A 140 17.47 -7.42 -8.50
C PRO A 140 18.84 -6.92 -8.97
N ILE A 141 19.44 -5.91 -8.29
CA ILE A 141 20.71 -5.31 -8.69
C ILE A 141 21.86 -6.24 -8.34
N ASP A 142 22.78 -6.43 -9.29
CA ASP A 142 23.98 -7.24 -9.09
C ASP A 142 24.84 -6.69 -7.95
N GLY A 143 25.36 -7.59 -7.09
CA GLY A 143 26.07 -7.22 -5.88
C GLY A 143 25.20 -6.90 -4.66
N PHE A 144 23.87 -7.02 -4.76
CA PHE A 144 22.99 -6.81 -3.61
C PHE A 144 23.27 -7.80 -2.47
N ASP A 145 23.48 -9.08 -2.77
CA ASP A 145 23.65 -10.11 -1.73
C ASP A 145 24.89 -9.83 -0.85
N GLU A 146 25.96 -9.27 -1.45
CA GLU A 146 27.17 -8.92 -0.71
C GLU A 146 26.99 -7.70 0.22
N VAL A 147 26.05 -6.78 -0.08
CA VAL A 147 25.79 -5.59 0.76
C VAL A 147 24.65 -5.81 1.74
N SER A 148 23.72 -6.72 1.43
CA SER A 148 22.55 -7.00 2.25
C SER A 148 22.79 -7.95 3.43
N GLY A 149 24.02 -8.45 3.60
CA GLY A 149 24.34 -9.39 4.67
C GLY A 149 24.12 -10.86 4.30
N GLY A 150 24.04 -11.20 3.01
CA GLY A 150 23.95 -12.57 2.48
C GLY A 150 25.22 -13.40 2.63
N THR A 151 26.20 -12.94 3.41
CA THR A 151 27.42 -13.68 3.73
C THR A 151 27.19 -14.65 4.91
N SER A 152 28.02 -15.67 5.02
CA SER A 152 27.87 -16.75 6.02
C SER A 152 27.89 -16.28 7.47
N ASP A 153 28.42 -15.08 7.77
CA ASP A 153 28.48 -14.46 9.10
C ASP A 153 27.40 -13.35 9.29
N GLY A 154 26.52 -13.15 8.28
CA GLY A 154 25.45 -12.16 8.32
C GLY A 154 25.91 -10.70 8.21
N LYS A 155 27.21 -10.47 7.87
CA LYS A 155 27.75 -9.12 7.68
C LYS A 155 27.82 -8.77 6.21
N PRO A 156 27.75 -7.48 5.83
CA PRO A 156 27.98 -7.08 4.45
C PRO A 156 29.44 -7.35 4.06
N GLY A 157 29.65 -8.02 2.94
CA GLY A 157 30.97 -8.24 2.36
C GLY A 157 31.51 -7.03 1.60
N ARG A 158 30.60 -6.10 1.24
CA ARG A 158 30.86 -4.87 0.51
C ARG A 158 29.96 -3.73 1.04
N THR A 159 30.33 -2.51 0.73
CA THR A 159 29.55 -1.30 1.07
C THR A 159 28.78 -0.74 -0.12
N ALA A 160 29.00 -1.26 -1.33
CA ALA A 160 28.34 -0.83 -2.56
C ALA A 160 28.06 -2.03 -3.48
N MET A 161 26.92 -1.98 -4.16
CA MET A 161 26.52 -2.97 -5.16
C MET A 161 27.39 -2.88 -6.41
N SER A 162 27.92 -4.01 -6.90
CA SER A 162 28.78 -4.07 -8.08
C SER A 162 28.03 -3.74 -9.39
N GLY A 163 26.71 -3.84 -9.38
CA GLY A 163 25.86 -3.50 -10.50
C GLY A 163 25.64 -2.00 -10.72
N LEU A 164 26.10 -1.12 -9.82
CA LEU A 164 25.93 0.33 -9.95
C LEU A 164 27.26 1.00 -10.31
N GLN A 165 27.22 1.84 -11.36
CA GLN A 165 28.42 2.58 -11.78
C GLN A 165 28.06 3.99 -12.25
N VAL A 166 28.60 5.02 -11.61
CA VAL A 166 28.55 6.39 -12.09
C VAL A 166 29.48 6.56 -13.28
N VAL A 167 28.96 7.06 -14.41
CA VAL A 167 29.72 7.37 -15.62
C VAL A 167 30.18 8.83 -15.62
N ASN A 168 29.27 9.74 -15.27
CA ASN A 168 29.49 11.16 -15.05
C ASN A 168 28.34 11.73 -14.21
N ASP A 169 28.33 13.02 -13.91
CA ASP A 169 27.33 13.67 -13.07
C ASP A 169 25.88 13.46 -13.53
N LEU A 170 25.65 13.25 -14.82
CA LEU A 170 24.31 13.08 -15.40
C LEU A 170 24.06 11.69 -15.97
N GLU A 171 24.92 10.73 -15.69
CA GLU A 171 24.79 9.40 -16.27
C GLU A 171 25.36 8.32 -15.37
N PHE A 172 24.62 7.23 -15.22
CA PHE A 172 25.07 6.02 -14.53
C PHE A 172 24.49 4.76 -15.19
N THR A 173 25.06 3.62 -14.86
CA THR A 173 24.61 2.32 -15.33
C THR A 173 24.12 1.46 -14.18
N VAL A 174 23.16 0.58 -14.48
CA VAL A 174 22.65 -0.43 -13.57
C VAL A 174 22.76 -1.79 -14.26
N ARG A 175 23.35 -2.76 -13.59
CA ARG A 175 23.35 -4.16 -14.02
C ARG A 175 22.51 -4.98 -13.05
N LEU A 176 21.55 -5.71 -13.58
CA LEU A 176 20.68 -6.62 -12.85
C LEU A 176 21.24 -8.06 -12.87
N LYS A 177 20.80 -8.90 -11.95
CA LYS A 177 21.14 -10.33 -11.86
C LYS A 177 20.52 -11.15 -12.99
N ALA A 178 19.33 -10.73 -13.49
CA ALA A 178 18.56 -11.40 -14.54
C ALA A 178 17.76 -10.37 -15.34
N PRO A 179 17.27 -10.71 -16.54
CA PRO A 179 16.36 -9.84 -17.29
C PRO A 179 15.12 -9.50 -16.46
N THR A 180 14.81 -8.20 -16.32
CA THR A 180 13.72 -7.71 -15.47
C THR A 180 13.12 -6.44 -16.10
N ILE A 181 12.14 -6.60 -17.00
CA ILE A 181 11.50 -5.47 -17.70
C ILE A 181 10.75 -4.54 -16.74
N ASP A 182 10.16 -5.07 -15.68
CA ASP A 182 9.44 -4.27 -14.69
C ASP A 182 10.36 -3.43 -13.81
N PHE A 183 11.69 -3.60 -13.93
CA PHE A 183 12.64 -2.69 -13.30
C PHE A 183 12.39 -1.23 -13.70
N LEU A 184 11.95 -0.97 -14.93
CA LEU A 184 11.52 0.35 -15.37
C LEU A 184 10.41 0.94 -14.49
N LEU A 185 9.46 0.10 -14.08
CA LEU A 185 8.37 0.52 -13.20
C LEU A 185 8.87 0.75 -11.78
N ARG A 186 9.78 -0.09 -11.26
CA ARG A 186 10.37 0.09 -9.92
C ARG A 186 11.06 1.45 -9.76
N LEU A 187 11.61 2.02 -10.82
CA LEU A 187 12.31 3.32 -10.80
C LEU A 187 11.41 4.51 -10.48
N GLY A 188 10.10 4.33 -10.44
CA GLY A 188 9.13 5.31 -9.96
C GLY A 188 8.73 5.13 -8.49
N HIS A 189 9.16 4.03 -7.85
CA HIS A 189 8.89 3.77 -6.44
C HIS A 189 9.85 4.54 -5.52
N SER A 190 9.37 4.95 -4.35
CA SER A 190 10.11 5.80 -3.40
C SER A 190 11.48 5.25 -2.98
N ALA A 191 11.64 3.92 -2.89
CA ALA A 191 12.94 3.29 -2.57
C ALA A 191 14.07 3.77 -3.51
N PHE A 192 13.74 4.08 -4.77
CA PHE A 192 14.68 4.49 -5.81
C PHE A 192 14.83 6.01 -5.96
N TYR A 193 14.26 6.82 -5.06
CA TYR A 193 14.39 8.26 -5.12
C TYR A 193 15.80 8.74 -4.74
N PRO A 194 16.25 9.88 -5.30
CA PRO A 194 17.58 10.41 -5.03
C PRO A 194 17.65 11.07 -3.64
N LEU A 195 18.83 11.09 -3.05
CA LEU A 195 19.14 11.82 -1.83
C LEU A 195 20.27 12.84 -2.07
N PRO A 196 20.19 14.03 -1.47
CA PRO A 196 21.29 14.99 -1.48
C PRO A 196 22.39 14.57 -0.50
N ASP A 197 23.63 15.03 -0.71
CA ASP A 197 24.79 14.71 0.13
C ASP A 197 24.56 15.01 1.62
N ILE A 198 23.76 16.02 1.92
CA ILE A 198 23.45 16.41 3.30
C ILE A 198 22.73 15.29 4.07
N ALA A 199 21.95 14.44 3.39
CA ALA A 199 21.23 13.31 4.00
C ALA A 199 22.20 12.33 4.69
N PHE A 200 23.33 12.06 4.06
CA PHE A 200 24.31 11.08 4.55
C PHE A 200 25.13 11.56 5.76
N ARG A 201 25.03 12.84 6.14
CA ARG A 201 25.68 13.40 7.33
C ARG A 201 24.96 13.03 8.62
N ASP A 202 23.62 13.08 8.60
CA ASP A 202 22.72 12.67 9.68
C ASP A 202 21.35 12.32 9.11
N MET A 203 21.15 11.06 8.77
CA MET A 203 19.92 10.55 8.14
C MET A 203 18.70 10.74 9.05
N ALA A 204 18.89 10.66 10.38
CA ALA A 204 17.79 10.83 11.32
C ALA A 204 17.34 12.29 11.42
N ALA A 205 18.26 13.25 11.36
CA ALA A 205 17.93 14.66 11.29
C ALA A 205 17.31 15.01 9.94
N PHE A 206 17.87 14.48 8.85
CA PHE A 206 17.33 14.64 7.49
C PHE A 206 15.88 14.20 7.40
N GLY A 207 15.54 13.02 7.94
CA GLY A 207 14.16 12.49 7.87
C GLY A 207 13.11 13.29 8.66
N ARG A 208 13.52 14.26 9.49
CA ARG A 208 12.60 15.19 10.17
C ARG A 208 12.32 16.47 9.37
N ASP A 209 13.24 16.85 8.50
CA ASP A 209 13.13 18.01 7.61
C ASP A 209 13.83 17.70 6.27
N PRO A 210 13.23 16.84 5.44
CA PRO A 210 13.88 16.36 4.24
C PRO A 210 14.00 17.43 3.16
N VAL A 211 15.20 17.49 2.58
CA VAL A 211 15.52 18.29 1.40
C VAL A 211 15.23 17.42 0.17
N GLY A 212 14.08 17.64 -0.45
CA GLY A 212 13.59 16.86 -1.59
C GLY A 212 13.80 17.54 -2.93
N ASN A 213 13.40 16.87 -4.00
CA ASN A 213 13.46 17.35 -5.39
C ASN A 213 12.10 17.25 -6.10
N GLY A 214 11.04 17.01 -5.35
CA GLY A 214 9.69 16.72 -5.83
C GLY A 214 8.82 17.95 -6.09
N PRO A 215 7.52 17.73 -6.41
CA PRO A 215 6.56 18.79 -6.74
C PRO A 215 6.26 19.72 -5.57
N TYR A 216 6.43 19.27 -4.34
CA TYR A 216 6.23 20.06 -3.14
C TYR A 216 7.46 20.01 -2.24
N LYS A 217 7.48 20.92 -1.26
CA LYS A 217 8.44 20.96 -0.15
C LYS A 217 7.72 21.21 1.16
N LEU A 218 8.28 20.77 2.27
CA LEU A 218 7.83 21.18 3.60
C LEU A 218 7.92 22.72 3.72
N ALA A 219 6.92 23.33 4.28
CA ALA A 219 6.91 24.77 4.46
C ALA A 219 6.07 25.16 5.67
N ASP A 220 6.70 25.88 6.58
CA ASP A 220 6.02 26.46 7.72
C ASP A 220 4.85 27.34 7.25
N SER A 221 3.80 27.36 8.05
CA SER A 221 2.62 28.18 7.83
C SER A 221 2.47 29.20 8.99
N PRO A 222 1.61 30.23 8.84
CA PRO A 222 1.41 31.22 9.91
C PRO A 222 0.93 30.63 11.24
N ASP A 223 0.36 29.44 11.21
CA ASP A 223 -0.20 28.72 12.36
C ASP A 223 0.75 27.65 12.94
N GLY A 224 1.99 27.54 12.45
CA GLY A 224 2.99 26.66 13.05
C GLY A 224 3.99 26.03 12.06
N PRO A 225 4.81 25.11 12.56
CA PRO A 225 5.81 24.42 11.75
C PRO A 225 5.17 23.56 10.67
N ALA A 226 5.92 23.26 9.60
CA ALA A 226 5.47 22.42 8.50
C ALA A 226 5.05 21.03 8.97
N TRP A 227 5.77 20.43 9.89
CA TRP A 227 5.39 19.18 10.55
C TRP A 227 5.16 19.41 12.04
N GLU A 228 3.89 19.39 12.41
CA GLU A 228 3.46 19.41 13.81
C GLU A 228 3.02 18.00 14.20
N HIS A 229 3.84 17.33 15.02
CA HIS A 229 3.65 15.93 15.35
C HIS A 229 2.27 15.63 15.95
N ASN A 230 1.61 14.58 15.46
CA ASN A 230 0.25 14.14 15.79
C ASN A 230 -0.85 15.17 15.45
N VAL A 231 -0.54 16.19 14.66
CA VAL A 231 -1.49 17.23 14.25
C VAL A 231 -1.56 17.32 12.74
N LYS A 232 -0.46 17.68 12.05
CA LYS A 232 -0.48 17.97 10.61
C LYS A 232 0.89 17.93 9.94
N ILE A 233 0.87 17.84 8.62
CA ILE A 233 2.01 18.19 7.74
C ILE A 233 1.54 19.15 6.66
N ASP A 234 2.22 20.29 6.52
CA ASP A 234 2.01 21.30 5.48
C ASP A 234 3.08 21.20 4.40
N VAL A 235 2.65 21.17 3.13
CA VAL A 235 3.53 21.22 1.97
C VAL A 235 3.10 22.31 0.99
N ARG A 236 4.07 23.00 0.38
CA ARG A 236 3.87 24.03 -0.63
C ARG A 236 4.53 23.65 -1.95
N PRO A 237 4.04 24.13 -3.09
CA PRO A 237 4.68 23.88 -4.38
C PRO A 237 6.16 24.24 -4.36
N ASN A 238 6.98 23.35 -4.92
CA ASN A 238 8.40 23.61 -5.15
C ASN A 238 8.56 24.39 -6.46
N PRO A 239 9.01 25.65 -6.43
CA PRO A 239 9.12 26.47 -7.65
C PRO A 239 10.19 25.97 -8.63
N ASP A 240 11.15 25.18 -8.15
CA ASP A 240 12.25 24.64 -8.95
C ASP A 240 11.91 23.25 -9.53
N TYR A 241 10.68 22.76 -9.29
CA TYR A 241 10.25 21.48 -9.84
C TYR A 241 9.83 21.61 -11.32
N HIS A 242 10.43 20.78 -12.17
CA HIS A 242 10.21 20.79 -13.63
C HIS A 242 9.67 19.45 -14.19
N GLY A 243 9.18 18.56 -13.29
CA GLY A 243 8.68 17.23 -13.65
C GLY A 243 7.25 17.20 -14.17
N ASN A 244 6.73 15.99 -14.19
CA ASN A 244 5.42 15.67 -14.78
C ASN A 244 4.25 15.99 -13.83
N ARG A 245 4.47 16.00 -12.50
CA ARG A 245 3.46 16.14 -11.45
C ARG A 245 3.36 17.58 -10.94
N LYS A 246 3.11 18.56 -11.83
CA LYS A 246 3.04 19.97 -11.45
C LYS A 246 1.82 20.26 -10.58
N PRO A 247 1.99 20.88 -9.39
CA PRO A 247 0.87 21.28 -8.56
C PRO A 247 -0.04 22.31 -9.22
N HIS A 248 -1.35 22.09 -9.17
CA HIS A 248 -2.39 23.03 -9.59
C HIS A 248 -3.05 23.75 -8.41
N ASN A 249 -2.56 23.51 -7.20
CA ASN A 249 -2.99 24.16 -5.94
C ASN A 249 -1.83 24.94 -5.30
N LYS A 250 -2.15 25.68 -4.25
CA LYS A 250 -1.16 26.47 -3.49
C LYS A 250 -0.44 25.69 -2.40
N GLY A 251 -0.77 24.40 -2.25
CA GLY A 251 -0.22 23.46 -1.29
C GLY A 251 -1.27 22.57 -0.68
N LEU A 252 -0.80 21.62 0.13
CA LEU A 252 -1.62 20.62 0.81
C LEU A 252 -1.35 20.71 2.30
N ARG A 253 -2.38 20.48 3.10
CA ARG A 253 -2.28 20.18 4.52
C ARG A 253 -2.82 18.79 4.76
N PHE A 254 -2.00 17.90 5.28
CA PHE A 254 -2.39 16.58 5.75
C PHE A 254 -2.77 16.68 7.23
N GLU A 255 -4.08 16.77 7.50
CA GLU A 255 -4.63 16.78 8.86
C GLU A 255 -4.68 15.36 9.42
N PHE A 256 -4.19 15.15 10.65
CA PHE A 256 -4.11 13.82 11.23
C PHE A 256 -5.37 13.49 12.03
N TYR A 257 -6.04 12.44 11.60
CA TYR A 257 -7.26 11.94 12.24
C TYR A 257 -7.02 10.57 12.88
N ALA A 258 -7.35 10.47 14.15
CA ALA A 258 -7.38 9.18 14.85
C ALA A 258 -8.63 8.34 14.51
N ASN A 259 -9.66 8.97 13.93
CA ASN A 259 -10.94 8.36 13.60
C ASN A 259 -11.50 8.94 12.29
N LEU A 260 -11.81 8.07 11.34
CA LEU A 260 -12.36 8.46 10.05
C LEU A 260 -13.80 9.03 10.15
N ASP A 261 -14.59 8.68 11.16
CA ASP A 261 -15.92 9.29 11.35
C ASP A 261 -15.80 10.78 11.68
N THR A 262 -14.77 11.18 12.44
CA THR A 262 -14.46 12.60 12.69
C THR A 262 -14.05 13.31 11.40
N ALA A 263 -13.17 12.71 10.61
CA ALA A 263 -12.77 13.26 9.32
C ALA A 263 -13.96 13.41 8.36
N TYR A 264 -14.89 12.45 8.37
CA TYR A 264 -16.11 12.52 7.57
C TYR A 264 -17.06 13.67 8.04
N ALA A 265 -17.20 13.86 9.35
CA ALA A 265 -17.96 14.98 9.90
C ALA A 265 -17.33 16.33 9.52
N ASP A 266 -15.99 16.44 9.55
CA ASP A 266 -15.27 17.63 9.13
C ASP A 266 -15.40 17.88 7.62
N LEU A 267 -15.40 16.85 6.79
CA LEU A 267 -15.72 16.97 5.36
C LEU A 267 -17.10 17.56 5.13
N LEU A 268 -18.12 17.04 5.82
CA LEU A 268 -19.51 17.52 5.67
C LEU A 268 -19.72 18.94 6.22
N SER A 269 -18.91 19.36 7.20
CA SER A 269 -18.97 20.73 7.76
C SER A 269 -18.07 21.74 7.04
N GLY A 270 -17.29 21.31 6.04
CA GLY A 270 -16.37 22.17 5.30
C GLY A 270 -15.04 22.46 6.01
N ASN A 271 -14.72 21.72 7.08
CA ASN A 271 -13.45 21.80 7.79
C ASN A 271 -12.35 20.89 7.20
N LEU A 272 -12.72 20.01 6.27
CA LEU A 272 -11.82 19.17 5.48
C LEU A 272 -12.23 19.28 4.02
N ASP A 273 -11.27 19.33 3.10
CA ASP A 273 -11.56 19.45 1.66
C ASP A 273 -11.66 18.10 0.97
N VAL A 274 -10.82 17.14 1.34
CA VAL A 274 -10.76 15.80 0.70
C VAL A 274 -10.60 14.72 1.76
N LEU A 275 -11.43 13.68 1.67
CA LEU A 275 -11.35 12.47 2.48
C LEU A 275 -11.09 11.27 1.55
N ASP A 276 -9.93 10.65 1.68
CA ASP A 276 -9.45 9.57 0.80
C ASP A 276 -10.11 8.21 1.07
N THR A 277 -10.79 8.08 2.20
CA THR A 277 -11.46 6.82 2.62
C THR A 277 -12.75 7.12 3.37
N ILE A 278 -13.89 6.79 2.78
CA ILE A 278 -15.17 6.90 3.46
C ILE A 278 -15.26 5.85 4.58
N PRO A 279 -15.59 6.25 5.83
CA PRO A 279 -15.69 5.31 6.93
C PRO A 279 -16.82 4.28 6.72
N PRO A 280 -16.68 3.05 7.25
CA PRO A 280 -17.70 2.01 7.10
C PRO A 280 -19.11 2.44 7.52
N SER A 281 -19.23 3.24 8.57
CA SER A 281 -20.50 3.81 9.07
C SER A 281 -21.21 4.68 8.04
N ALA A 282 -20.46 5.38 7.17
CA ALA A 282 -21.01 6.28 6.16
C ALA A 282 -21.22 5.61 4.79
N LEU A 283 -20.68 4.40 4.54
CA LEU A 283 -20.86 3.72 3.25
C LEU A 283 -22.31 3.59 2.77
N PRO A 284 -23.31 3.35 3.63
CA PRO A 284 -24.70 3.32 3.18
C PRO A 284 -25.29 4.67 2.78
N ILE A 285 -24.68 5.79 3.21
CA ILE A 285 -25.31 7.12 3.12
C ILE A 285 -24.46 8.18 2.40
N TYR A 286 -23.16 7.96 2.17
CA TYR A 286 -22.25 8.98 1.62
C TYR A 286 -22.72 9.57 0.28
N LYS A 287 -23.37 8.77 -0.58
CA LYS A 287 -23.91 9.25 -1.87
C LYS A 287 -24.98 10.31 -1.69
N ARG A 288 -25.81 10.16 -0.66
CA ARG A 288 -26.83 11.17 -0.32
C ARG A 288 -26.17 12.42 0.27
N ASP A 289 -25.19 12.23 1.15
CA ASP A 289 -24.57 13.31 1.91
C ASP A 289 -23.64 14.16 1.05
N LEU A 290 -22.91 13.55 0.12
CA LEU A 290 -21.92 14.20 -0.75
C LEU A 290 -22.49 14.61 -2.12
N GLY A 291 -23.66 14.08 -2.52
CA GLY A 291 -24.23 14.32 -3.87
C GLY A 291 -23.29 13.85 -4.97
N ASP A 292 -22.78 14.78 -5.79
CA ASP A 292 -21.82 14.49 -6.86
C ASP A 292 -20.34 14.64 -6.44
N ASN A 293 -20.10 15.01 -5.17
CA ASN A 293 -18.74 15.29 -4.67
C ASN A 293 -18.06 14.02 -4.14
N PHE A 294 -18.09 12.96 -4.91
CA PHE A 294 -17.32 11.75 -4.66
C PHE A 294 -16.91 11.08 -5.97
N THR A 295 -15.84 10.31 -5.90
CA THR A 295 -15.44 9.41 -6.97
C THR A 295 -15.06 8.06 -6.40
N SER A 296 -15.07 7.02 -7.24
CA SER A 296 -14.61 5.70 -6.86
C SER A 296 -13.86 5.05 -8.01
N GLY A 297 -12.81 4.30 -7.69
CA GLY A 297 -12.02 3.61 -8.68
C GLY A 297 -11.35 2.35 -8.10
N PRO A 298 -11.03 1.38 -8.95
CA PRO A 298 -10.26 0.21 -8.54
C PRO A 298 -8.86 0.65 -8.14
N VAL A 299 -8.29 -0.06 -7.16
CA VAL A 299 -6.94 0.19 -6.66
C VAL A 299 -6.12 -1.08 -6.65
N ALA A 300 -4.79 -0.95 -6.65
CA ALA A 300 -3.87 -2.07 -6.73
C ALA A 300 -3.80 -2.86 -5.40
N VAL A 301 -4.95 -3.31 -4.89
CA VAL A 301 -5.06 -4.16 -3.70
C VAL A 301 -5.96 -5.34 -4.00
N LYS A 302 -5.42 -6.54 -3.83
CA LYS A 302 -6.13 -7.81 -3.99
C LYS A 302 -6.20 -8.56 -2.68
N HIS A 303 -7.34 -9.16 -2.41
CA HIS A 303 -7.54 -10.07 -1.29
C HIS A 303 -7.68 -11.51 -1.76
N SER A 304 -7.16 -12.44 -0.95
CA SER A 304 -7.26 -13.88 -1.18
C SER A 304 -7.56 -14.65 0.11
N LEU A 305 -7.99 -15.88 -0.08
CA LEU A 305 -8.06 -16.89 0.95
C LEU A 305 -6.95 -17.90 0.66
N ASP A 306 -5.97 -17.93 1.53
CA ASP A 306 -4.75 -18.68 1.36
C ASP A 306 -4.76 -19.93 2.25
N THR A 307 -4.39 -21.07 1.67
CA THR A 307 -4.28 -22.32 2.40
C THR A 307 -2.94 -22.95 2.10
N PRO A 308 -2.00 -23.02 3.07
CA PRO A 308 -0.69 -23.61 2.82
C PRO A 308 -0.77 -25.01 2.27
N LEU A 309 -0.05 -25.27 1.17
CA LEU A 309 -0.11 -26.56 0.45
C LEU A 309 0.47 -27.72 1.27
N ARG A 310 1.24 -27.42 2.31
CA ARG A 310 1.78 -28.40 3.26
C ARG A 310 0.75 -28.95 4.25
N LEU A 311 -0.42 -28.30 4.37
CA LEU A 311 -1.45 -28.74 5.31
C LEU A 311 -2.11 -30.04 4.83
N PRO A 312 -2.57 -30.92 5.76
CA PRO A 312 -3.35 -32.09 5.40
C PRO A 312 -4.52 -31.73 4.48
N HIS A 313 -4.77 -32.54 3.47
CA HIS A 313 -5.83 -32.36 2.45
C HIS A 313 -5.59 -31.22 1.43
N PHE A 314 -4.49 -30.44 1.54
CA PHE A 314 -4.27 -29.30 0.63
C PHE A 314 -3.06 -29.43 -0.28
N GLY A 315 -2.30 -30.55 -0.21
CA GLY A 315 -1.24 -30.90 -1.15
C GLY A 315 -1.70 -31.73 -2.34
N GLY A 316 -0.90 -31.77 -3.40
CA GLY A 316 -1.13 -32.61 -4.58
C GLY A 316 -2.48 -32.38 -5.27
N GLU A 317 -2.97 -33.43 -5.97
CA GLU A 317 -4.23 -33.36 -6.72
C GLU A 317 -5.46 -33.23 -5.81
N GLU A 318 -5.49 -33.90 -4.66
CA GLU A 318 -6.55 -33.72 -3.67
C GLU A 318 -6.67 -32.23 -3.29
N GLY A 319 -5.55 -31.59 -2.92
CA GLY A 319 -5.52 -30.20 -2.51
C GLY A 319 -5.94 -29.25 -3.62
N ARG A 320 -5.52 -29.50 -4.86
CA ARG A 320 -5.95 -28.72 -6.03
C ARG A 320 -7.48 -28.76 -6.20
N LEU A 321 -8.09 -29.95 -6.15
CA LEU A 321 -9.55 -30.13 -6.25
C LEU A 321 -10.28 -29.41 -5.10
N ARG A 322 -9.74 -29.46 -3.86
CA ARG A 322 -10.32 -28.75 -2.72
C ARG A 322 -10.26 -27.24 -2.87
N ARG A 323 -9.14 -26.68 -3.29
CA ARG A 323 -9.00 -25.23 -3.50
C ARG A 323 -9.90 -24.72 -4.63
N LEU A 324 -10.03 -25.47 -5.72
CA LEU A 324 -11.02 -25.18 -6.79
C LEU A 324 -12.47 -25.26 -6.27
N ALA A 325 -12.76 -26.23 -5.41
CA ALA A 325 -14.09 -26.35 -4.78
C ALA A 325 -14.37 -25.18 -3.86
N LEU A 326 -13.40 -24.76 -3.04
CA LEU A 326 -13.50 -23.58 -2.19
C LEU A 326 -13.72 -22.31 -3.01
N SER A 327 -13.01 -22.15 -4.12
CA SER A 327 -13.22 -21.02 -5.03
C SER A 327 -14.64 -20.96 -5.55
N ALA A 328 -15.18 -22.10 -6.04
CA ALA A 328 -16.54 -22.19 -6.54
C ALA A 328 -17.62 -22.10 -5.44
N ALA A 329 -17.26 -22.35 -4.16
CA ALA A 329 -18.18 -22.27 -3.02
C ALA A 329 -18.35 -20.87 -2.45
N VAL A 330 -17.44 -19.92 -2.74
CA VAL A 330 -17.50 -18.55 -2.19
C VAL A 330 -18.33 -17.64 -3.09
N ASN A 331 -19.46 -17.15 -2.58
CA ASN A 331 -20.31 -16.18 -3.30
C ASN A 331 -19.74 -14.76 -3.16
N ARG A 332 -18.72 -14.45 -3.97
CA ARG A 332 -18.02 -13.16 -3.96
C ARG A 332 -18.94 -11.98 -4.23
N GLU A 333 -19.87 -12.12 -5.19
CA GLU A 333 -20.79 -11.04 -5.56
C GLU A 333 -21.72 -10.67 -4.40
N GLN A 334 -22.26 -11.66 -3.70
CA GLN A 334 -23.13 -11.43 -2.55
C GLN A 334 -22.35 -10.77 -1.40
N ILE A 335 -21.15 -11.24 -1.11
CA ILE A 335 -20.29 -10.67 -0.04
C ILE A 335 -19.90 -9.23 -0.38
N CYS A 336 -19.43 -8.97 -1.60
CA CYS A 336 -19.08 -7.63 -2.05
C CYS A 336 -20.27 -6.66 -1.95
N LYS A 337 -21.47 -7.12 -2.31
CA LYS A 337 -22.68 -6.29 -2.27
C LYS A 337 -23.16 -6.03 -0.84
N GLN A 338 -23.19 -7.02 0.03
CA GLN A 338 -23.85 -6.94 1.34
C GLN A 338 -22.94 -6.42 2.43
N ILE A 339 -21.64 -6.78 2.41
CA ILE A 339 -20.69 -6.42 3.46
C ILE A 339 -19.89 -5.17 3.05
N PHE A 340 -19.37 -5.17 1.82
CA PHE A 340 -18.49 -4.08 1.40
C PHE A 340 -19.22 -2.90 0.72
N VAL A 341 -20.49 -3.02 0.46
CA VAL A 341 -21.36 -1.92 -0.04
C VAL A 341 -20.74 -1.18 -1.24
N GLY A 342 -20.07 -1.93 -2.15
CA GLY A 342 -19.45 -1.38 -3.35
C GLY A 342 -17.98 -0.94 -3.21
N THR A 343 -17.35 -1.12 -2.04
CA THR A 343 -15.90 -0.85 -1.85
C THR A 343 -15.01 -2.03 -2.21
N ARG A 344 -15.59 -3.08 -2.78
CA ARG A 344 -14.90 -4.27 -3.32
C ARG A 344 -15.59 -4.75 -4.58
N SER A 345 -14.83 -5.34 -5.49
CA SER A 345 -15.35 -6.05 -6.66
C SER A 345 -14.82 -7.49 -6.69
N PRO A 346 -15.64 -8.48 -7.14
CA PRO A 346 -15.18 -9.85 -7.27
C PRO A 346 -13.93 -9.95 -8.14
N SER A 347 -12.93 -10.71 -7.70
CA SER A 347 -11.71 -10.96 -8.49
C SER A 347 -12.01 -11.70 -9.79
N ARG A 348 -11.25 -11.38 -10.83
CA ARG A 348 -11.30 -12.01 -12.15
C ARG A 348 -9.98 -12.67 -12.55
N ASP A 349 -8.92 -12.43 -11.77
CA ASP A 349 -7.56 -12.94 -12.00
C ASP A 349 -6.76 -12.97 -10.69
N PHE A 350 -5.45 -13.16 -10.80
CA PHE A 350 -4.51 -13.16 -9.67
C PHE A 350 -3.76 -11.81 -9.49
N THR A 351 -4.03 -10.82 -10.34
CA THR A 351 -3.47 -9.46 -10.24
C THR A 351 -4.53 -8.46 -9.76
N ALA A 352 -4.28 -7.15 -9.83
CA ALA A 352 -5.26 -6.15 -9.43
C ALA A 352 -5.89 -5.45 -10.63
N ARG A 353 -7.18 -5.16 -10.51
CA ARG A 353 -7.99 -4.56 -11.60
C ARG A 353 -7.52 -3.18 -12.05
N SER A 354 -6.83 -2.42 -11.21
CA SER A 354 -6.34 -1.07 -11.55
C SER A 354 -5.04 -1.06 -12.36
N LEU A 355 -4.41 -2.23 -12.53
CA LEU A 355 -3.12 -2.31 -13.19
C LEU A 355 -3.26 -2.16 -14.71
N PRO A 356 -2.32 -1.48 -15.39
CA PRO A 356 -2.15 -1.64 -16.82
C PRO A 356 -2.04 -3.11 -17.21
N GLY A 357 -2.64 -3.49 -18.34
CA GLY A 357 -2.63 -4.89 -18.80
C GLY A 357 -3.69 -5.80 -18.18
N PHE A 358 -4.46 -5.37 -17.16
CA PHE A 358 -5.55 -6.18 -16.60
C PHE A 358 -6.56 -6.59 -17.66
N ASP A 359 -6.85 -7.91 -17.74
CA ASP A 359 -7.86 -8.47 -18.64
C ASP A 359 -8.97 -9.20 -17.83
N PRO A 360 -10.20 -8.66 -17.79
CA PRO A 360 -11.31 -9.30 -17.07
C PRO A 360 -11.79 -10.61 -17.73
N ASN A 361 -11.35 -10.93 -18.94
CA ASN A 361 -11.80 -12.05 -19.75
C ASN A 361 -10.70 -13.11 -19.96
N LEU A 362 -9.76 -13.23 -19.02
CA LEU A 362 -8.71 -14.24 -19.10
C LEU A 362 -9.28 -15.64 -19.29
N PRO A 363 -8.76 -16.45 -20.23
CA PRO A 363 -9.16 -17.83 -20.41
C PRO A 363 -9.03 -18.64 -19.11
N GLY A 364 -10.09 -19.37 -18.77
CA GLY A 364 -10.12 -20.21 -17.57
C GLY A 364 -10.52 -19.48 -16.27
N ASN A 365 -10.78 -18.17 -16.30
CA ASN A 365 -11.17 -17.43 -15.09
C ASN A 365 -12.59 -17.74 -14.58
N ASP A 366 -13.37 -18.57 -15.32
CA ASP A 366 -14.62 -19.13 -14.85
C ASP A 366 -14.45 -19.98 -13.57
N VAL A 367 -13.22 -20.44 -13.27
CA VAL A 367 -12.88 -21.12 -12.00
C VAL A 367 -13.12 -20.22 -10.77
N LEU A 368 -13.18 -18.91 -10.96
CA LEU A 368 -13.45 -17.92 -9.92
C LEU A 368 -14.95 -17.63 -9.74
N ASN A 369 -15.81 -18.12 -10.63
CA ASN A 369 -17.26 -17.92 -10.52
C ASN A 369 -17.85 -18.77 -9.40
N PHE A 370 -18.88 -18.22 -8.72
CA PHE A 370 -19.68 -18.97 -7.76
C PHE A 370 -20.50 -20.03 -8.50
N ASP A 371 -20.25 -21.31 -8.21
CA ASP A 371 -20.94 -22.46 -8.76
C ASP A 371 -21.03 -23.57 -7.69
N PRO A 372 -22.13 -23.60 -6.90
CA PRO A 372 -22.30 -24.58 -5.84
C PRO A 372 -22.29 -26.06 -6.33
N ASP A 373 -22.78 -26.33 -7.52
CA ASP A 373 -22.83 -27.72 -8.03
C ASP A 373 -21.43 -28.18 -8.47
N ARG A 374 -20.66 -27.32 -9.11
CA ARG A 374 -19.24 -27.55 -9.41
C ARG A 374 -18.44 -27.72 -8.12
N ALA A 375 -18.64 -26.86 -7.11
CA ALA A 375 -17.98 -26.96 -5.83
C ALA A 375 -18.19 -28.33 -5.18
N ARG A 376 -19.45 -28.83 -5.12
CA ARG A 376 -19.78 -30.16 -4.56
C ARG A 376 -19.17 -31.30 -5.38
N ARG A 377 -19.19 -31.20 -6.72
CA ARG A 377 -18.55 -32.23 -7.56
C ARG A 377 -17.05 -32.33 -7.32
N LEU A 378 -16.35 -31.20 -7.29
CA LEU A 378 -14.90 -31.15 -7.04
C LEU A 378 -14.56 -31.66 -5.64
N TRP A 379 -15.33 -31.24 -4.62
CA TRP A 379 -15.15 -31.72 -3.25
C TRP A 379 -15.31 -33.22 -3.13
N LYS A 380 -16.34 -33.78 -3.78
CA LYS A 380 -16.55 -35.24 -3.84
C LYS A 380 -15.41 -35.96 -4.56
N GLN A 381 -14.83 -35.36 -5.60
CA GLN A 381 -13.66 -35.94 -6.28
C GLN A 381 -12.43 -35.95 -5.36
N ALA A 382 -12.23 -34.90 -4.60
CA ALA A 382 -11.17 -34.83 -3.58
C ALA A 382 -11.39 -35.89 -2.48
N ASP A 383 -12.64 -36.07 -1.99
CA ASP A 383 -12.99 -37.08 -1.00
C ASP A 383 -12.75 -38.51 -1.48
N ALA A 384 -12.82 -38.75 -2.80
CA ALA A 384 -12.48 -40.06 -3.40
C ALA A 384 -10.97 -40.35 -3.34
N ILE A 385 -10.12 -39.33 -3.23
CA ILE A 385 -8.68 -39.46 -3.03
C ILE A 385 -8.39 -39.67 -1.53
N SER A 386 -8.92 -38.75 -0.68
CA SER A 386 -8.82 -38.82 0.77
C SER A 386 -10.05 -38.14 1.38
N ALA A 387 -10.79 -38.86 2.22
CA ALA A 387 -12.02 -38.38 2.82
C ALA A 387 -11.71 -37.15 3.74
N TRP A 388 -12.49 -36.08 3.61
CA TRP A 388 -12.37 -34.92 4.45
C TRP A 388 -12.67 -35.27 5.92
N SER A 389 -11.84 -34.72 6.79
CA SER A 389 -12.08 -34.78 8.25
C SER A 389 -11.67 -33.48 8.91
N GLY A 390 -12.41 -33.09 9.93
CA GLY A 390 -12.10 -31.89 10.73
C GLY A 390 -12.85 -30.64 10.27
N GLN A 391 -12.34 -29.49 10.68
CA GLN A 391 -12.93 -28.18 10.49
C GLN A 391 -12.05 -27.35 9.55
N TYR A 392 -12.67 -26.63 8.63
CA TYR A 392 -11.97 -25.63 7.79
C TYR A 392 -11.89 -24.30 8.55
N VAL A 393 -10.72 -23.99 9.09
CA VAL A 393 -10.47 -22.79 9.91
C VAL A 393 -9.80 -21.72 9.08
N ILE A 394 -10.33 -20.50 9.14
CA ILE A 394 -9.78 -19.31 8.45
C ILE A 394 -9.26 -18.32 9.49
N ALA A 395 -7.95 -18.26 9.68
CA ALA A 395 -7.32 -17.30 10.57
C ALA A 395 -7.35 -15.87 10.00
N TYR A 396 -7.55 -14.90 10.87
CA TYR A 396 -7.52 -13.47 10.52
C TYR A 396 -7.08 -12.62 11.70
N ASN A 397 -6.45 -11.47 11.45
CA ASN A 397 -6.16 -10.50 12.51
C ASN A 397 -7.42 -9.70 12.88
N ALA A 398 -7.70 -9.59 14.17
CA ALA A 398 -8.91 -8.98 14.71
C ALA A 398 -8.84 -7.42 14.74
N ASP A 399 -7.62 -6.85 14.66
CA ASP A 399 -7.36 -5.41 14.73
C ASP A 399 -7.63 -4.62 13.44
N ALA A 400 -8.19 -5.26 12.40
CA ALA A 400 -8.46 -4.61 11.10
C ALA A 400 -9.85 -4.91 10.50
N GLY A 401 -10.86 -5.21 11.33
CA GLY A 401 -12.25 -5.36 10.89
C GLY A 401 -12.51 -6.53 9.93
N ASN A 402 -11.72 -7.61 10.01
CA ASN A 402 -11.80 -8.73 9.09
C ASN A 402 -12.89 -9.76 9.43
N GLN A 403 -13.44 -9.75 10.66
CA GLN A 403 -14.33 -10.79 11.16
C GLN A 403 -15.55 -11.00 10.27
N GLU A 404 -16.27 -9.94 9.95
CA GLU A 404 -17.56 -10.01 9.27
C GLU A 404 -17.46 -10.73 7.91
N TRP A 405 -16.46 -10.36 7.11
CA TRP A 405 -16.31 -10.97 5.79
C TRP A 405 -15.68 -12.37 5.86
N VAL A 406 -14.80 -12.65 6.83
CA VAL A 406 -14.25 -14.00 7.04
C VAL A 406 -15.36 -14.96 7.45
N ASP A 407 -16.24 -14.55 8.36
CA ASP A 407 -17.41 -15.34 8.77
C ASP A 407 -18.38 -15.57 7.59
N ALA A 408 -18.55 -14.57 6.72
CA ALA A 408 -19.37 -14.73 5.50
C ALA A 408 -18.74 -15.73 4.51
N VAL A 409 -17.42 -15.72 4.32
CA VAL A 409 -16.69 -16.70 3.51
C VAL A 409 -16.85 -18.11 4.12
N ALA A 410 -16.61 -18.25 5.42
CA ALA A 410 -16.76 -19.52 6.14
C ALA A 410 -18.20 -20.06 6.02
N ASN A 411 -19.21 -19.21 6.20
CA ASN A 411 -20.62 -19.57 6.02
C ASN A 411 -20.95 -19.99 4.59
N SER A 412 -20.39 -19.32 3.57
CA SER A 412 -20.57 -19.69 2.16
C SER A 412 -20.02 -21.09 1.90
N VAL A 413 -18.80 -21.37 2.38
CA VAL A 413 -18.15 -22.70 2.29
C VAL A 413 -18.99 -23.76 3.00
N LYS A 414 -19.40 -23.51 4.25
CA LYS A 414 -20.23 -24.41 5.05
C LYS A 414 -21.55 -24.76 4.35
N ASN A 415 -22.26 -23.75 3.85
CA ASN A 415 -23.56 -23.94 3.22
C ASN A 415 -23.48 -24.70 1.88
N VAL A 416 -22.40 -24.49 1.12
CA VAL A 416 -22.23 -25.11 -0.19
C VAL A 416 -21.67 -26.53 -0.08
N LEU A 417 -20.62 -26.71 0.72
CA LEU A 417 -19.90 -28.00 0.79
C LEU A 417 -20.38 -28.91 1.91
N GLY A 418 -21.18 -28.39 2.86
CA GLY A 418 -21.66 -29.20 4.00
C GLY A 418 -20.59 -29.56 5.03
N ILE A 419 -19.45 -28.87 5.01
CA ILE A 419 -18.37 -29.07 5.98
C ILE A 419 -18.46 -28.02 7.09
N ASP A 420 -17.84 -28.31 8.23
CA ASP A 420 -17.71 -27.29 9.26
C ASP A 420 -16.61 -26.29 8.89
N ALA A 421 -16.95 -25.00 8.86
CA ALA A 421 -16.05 -23.91 8.50
C ALA A 421 -16.27 -22.71 9.42
N VAL A 422 -15.17 -22.10 9.94
CA VAL A 422 -15.21 -21.02 10.93
C VAL A 422 -14.08 -20.02 10.73
N GLY A 423 -14.30 -18.76 11.13
CA GLY A 423 -13.24 -17.77 11.34
C GLY A 423 -12.52 -17.98 12.67
N ALA A 424 -11.21 -17.71 12.71
CA ALA A 424 -10.38 -17.79 13.91
C ALA A 424 -9.59 -16.48 14.09
N PRO A 425 -9.98 -15.60 15.05
CA PRO A 425 -9.31 -14.33 15.28
C PRO A 425 -7.93 -14.52 15.91
N GLN A 426 -6.93 -13.80 15.37
CA GLN A 426 -5.62 -13.57 15.95
C GLN A 426 -5.59 -12.15 16.51
N PRO A 427 -5.02 -11.89 17.70
CA PRO A 427 -5.14 -10.59 18.35
C PRO A 427 -4.61 -9.41 17.54
N THR A 428 -3.45 -9.57 16.87
CA THR A 428 -2.77 -8.49 16.14
C THR A 428 -2.27 -8.96 14.78
N PHE A 429 -2.16 -8.01 13.84
CA PHE A 429 -1.56 -8.28 12.53
C PHE A 429 -0.09 -8.73 12.64
N ALA A 430 0.69 -8.12 13.52
CA ALA A 430 2.12 -8.45 13.68
C ALA A 430 2.34 -9.91 14.11
N GLY A 431 1.59 -10.39 15.12
CA GLY A 431 1.64 -11.79 15.56
C GLY A 431 1.18 -12.75 14.46
N PHE A 432 0.06 -12.44 13.84
CA PHE A 432 -0.52 -13.19 12.72
C PHE A 432 0.48 -13.30 11.54
N ARG A 433 1.09 -12.18 11.12
CA ARG A 433 2.09 -12.19 10.03
C ARG A 433 3.34 -12.99 10.40
N THR A 434 3.77 -12.95 11.67
CA THR A 434 4.91 -13.74 12.16
C THR A 434 4.66 -15.25 12.02
N GLU A 435 3.47 -15.74 12.36
CA GLU A 435 3.11 -17.16 12.19
C GLU A 435 3.13 -17.58 10.72
N ILE A 436 2.63 -16.73 9.82
CA ILE A 436 2.63 -16.98 8.37
C ILE A 436 4.07 -17.04 7.85
N THR A 437 4.88 -16.01 8.14
CA THR A 437 6.27 -15.90 7.65
C THR A 437 7.16 -17.04 8.15
N ASN A 438 6.95 -17.48 9.40
CA ASN A 438 7.69 -18.61 9.98
C ASN A 438 7.14 -19.98 9.55
N HIS A 439 6.10 -20.02 8.71
CA HIS A 439 5.40 -21.23 8.28
C HIS A 439 4.86 -22.08 9.43
N THR A 440 4.53 -21.45 10.58
CA THR A 440 3.96 -22.12 11.75
C THR A 440 2.44 -22.13 11.77
N ILE A 441 1.80 -21.28 10.92
CA ILE A 441 0.36 -21.28 10.79
C ILE A 441 -0.15 -22.65 10.31
N SER A 442 -1.17 -23.19 10.99
CA SER A 442 -1.73 -24.54 10.76
C SER A 442 -3.15 -24.52 10.18
N THR A 443 -3.62 -23.37 9.73
CA THR A 443 -4.96 -23.14 9.19
C THR A 443 -4.88 -22.43 7.84
N ALA A 444 -6.01 -22.35 7.12
CA ALA A 444 -6.18 -21.33 6.10
C ALA A 444 -6.15 -19.93 6.75
N PHE A 445 -5.88 -18.91 5.95
CA PHE A 445 -5.82 -17.54 6.45
C PHE A 445 -6.25 -16.52 5.39
N ARG A 446 -6.70 -15.36 5.86
CA ARG A 446 -6.95 -14.22 4.99
C ARG A 446 -5.62 -13.62 4.55
N ALA A 447 -5.49 -13.26 3.29
CA ALA A 447 -4.36 -12.49 2.79
C ALA A 447 -4.81 -11.28 1.99
N ALA A 448 -3.90 -10.32 1.85
CA ALA A 448 -4.06 -9.18 0.95
C ALA A 448 -2.67 -8.76 0.46
N TRP A 449 -2.62 -8.34 -0.80
CA TRP A 449 -1.43 -7.74 -1.41
C TRP A 449 -1.78 -6.38 -1.96
N GLN A 450 -0.92 -5.40 -1.69
CA GLN A 450 -0.99 -4.07 -2.27
C GLN A 450 0.23 -3.88 -3.16
N GLY A 451 0.02 -3.43 -4.39
CA GLY A 451 1.10 -3.15 -5.32
C GLY A 451 1.88 -1.91 -4.93
N ASP A 452 3.20 -2.04 -4.91
CA ASP A 452 4.14 -0.96 -4.62
C ASP A 452 4.43 -0.10 -5.88
N TYR A 453 4.28 -0.71 -7.05
CA TYR A 453 4.37 -0.07 -8.37
C TYR A 453 3.41 -0.77 -9.35
N PRO A 454 2.97 -0.11 -10.43
CA PRO A 454 1.88 -0.60 -11.30
C PRO A 454 2.36 -1.71 -12.26
N SER A 455 2.74 -2.87 -11.74
CA SER A 455 3.19 -4.05 -12.50
C SER A 455 2.35 -5.27 -12.16
N MET A 456 1.97 -6.05 -13.18
CA MET A 456 1.37 -7.37 -12.97
C MET A 456 2.37 -8.36 -12.38
N ILE A 457 3.65 -8.25 -12.75
CA ILE A 457 4.74 -9.11 -12.23
C ILE A 457 4.87 -8.94 -10.71
N GLU A 458 4.62 -7.75 -10.19
CA GLU A 458 4.65 -7.43 -8.76
C GLU A 458 3.58 -8.20 -7.95
N PHE A 459 2.49 -8.63 -8.61
CA PHE A 459 1.49 -9.53 -8.02
C PHE A 459 1.78 -11.01 -8.26
N LEU A 460 2.58 -11.35 -9.25
CA LEU A 460 2.83 -12.74 -9.64
C LEU A 460 4.13 -13.30 -9.09
N ALA A 461 5.23 -12.56 -9.24
CA ALA A 461 6.56 -13.04 -8.85
C ALA A 461 6.70 -13.24 -7.34
N PRO A 462 6.48 -12.25 -6.47
CA PRO A 462 6.70 -12.39 -5.04
C PRO A 462 5.74 -13.38 -4.37
N LEU A 463 4.52 -13.56 -4.94
CA LEU A 463 3.48 -14.39 -4.34
C LEU A 463 3.48 -15.85 -4.83
N PHE A 464 3.95 -16.12 -6.08
CA PHE A 464 3.76 -17.43 -6.69
C PHE A 464 5.03 -18.05 -7.30
N ALA A 465 6.11 -17.29 -7.54
CA ALA A 465 7.35 -17.89 -8.00
C ALA A 465 7.92 -18.87 -6.94
N THR A 466 8.51 -19.96 -7.40
CA THR A 466 9.11 -20.97 -6.53
C THR A 466 10.16 -20.36 -5.61
N GLY A 467 9.97 -20.48 -4.30
CA GLY A 467 10.91 -19.97 -3.28
C GLY A 467 10.86 -18.46 -3.06
N ALA A 468 9.90 -17.74 -3.66
CA ALA A 468 9.73 -16.31 -3.43
C ALA A 468 9.33 -16.00 -1.98
N GLY A 469 9.79 -14.85 -1.47
CA GLY A 469 9.70 -14.51 -0.05
C GLY A 469 8.29 -14.29 0.50
N SER A 470 7.32 -13.98 -0.36
CA SER A 470 5.91 -13.81 0.00
C SER A 470 5.02 -14.95 -0.52
N ASN A 471 5.62 -16.04 -1.00
CA ASN A 471 4.91 -17.26 -1.37
C ASN A 471 4.55 -18.08 -0.12
N ASP A 472 3.63 -17.54 0.67
CA ASP A 472 3.25 -18.05 1.99
C ASP A 472 2.60 -19.45 1.94
N VAL A 473 2.01 -19.81 0.81
CA VAL A 473 1.34 -21.11 0.63
C VAL A 473 2.29 -22.23 0.19
N GLY A 474 3.51 -21.89 -0.25
CA GLY A 474 4.51 -22.85 -0.71
C GLY A 474 4.21 -23.41 -2.10
N TYR A 475 3.64 -22.59 -3.00
CA TYR A 475 3.41 -22.98 -4.39
C TYR A 475 4.73 -23.16 -5.14
N SER A 476 4.80 -24.15 -6.01
CA SER A 476 5.94 -24.41 -6.90
C SER A 476 5.46 -25.08 -8.18
N ASN A 477 5.71 -24.41 -9.30
CA ASN A 477 5.39 -24.93 -10.62
C ASN A 477 6.44 -24.44 -11.64
N PRO A 478 7.34 -25.30 -12.12
CA PRO A 478 8.40 -24.90 -13.06
C PRO A 478 7.89 -24.31 -14.38
N GLU A 479 6.69 -24.70 -14.82
CA GLU A 479 6.08 -24.16 -16.06
C GLU A 479 5.58 -22.73 -15.83
N PHE A 480 5.03 -22.44 -14.64
CA PHE A 480 4.68 -21.09 -14.23
C PHE A 480 5.93 -20.22 -14.10
N ASP A 481 6.98 -20.72 -13.43
CA ASP A 481 8.24 -19.99 -13.26
C ASP A 481 8.87 -19.64 -14.61
N ALA A 482 8.86 -20.58 -15.57
CA ALA A 482 9.36 -20.34 -16.92
C ALA A 482 8.51 -19.30 -17.69
N ALA A 483 7.17 -19.33 -17.54
CA ALA A 483 6.27 -18.37 -18.17
C ALA A 483 6.46 -16.96 -17.56
N LEU A 484 6.66 -16.87 -16.25
CA LEU A 484 6.94 -15.61 -15.55
C LEU A 484 8.28 -15.04 -15.99
N ALA A 485 9.34 -15.85 -16.04
CA ALA A 485 10.65 -15.42 -16.53
C ALA A 485 10.59 -14.93 -17.99
N ALA A 486 9.75 -15.52 -18.84
CA ALA A 486 9.50 -15.02 -20.19
C ALA A 486 8.84 -13.63 -20.19
N ALA A 487 7.91 -13.36 -19.25
CA ALA A 487 7.30 -12.04 -19.09
C ALA A 487 8.32 -11.00 -18.61
N GLU A 488 9.18 -11.36 -17.66
CA GLU A 488 10.27 -10.51 -17.16
C GLU A 488 11.32 -10.17 -18.24
N ALA A 489 11.56 -11.11 -19.17
CA ALA A 489 12.49 -10.94 -20.28
C ALA A 489 11.87 -10.30 -21.53
N ALA A 490 10.60 -9.90 -21.49
CA ALA A 490 9.89 -9.33 -22.63
C ALA A 490 10.57 -8.02 -23.12
N PRO A 491 10.48 -7.70 -24.45
CA PRO A 491 11.16 -6.52 -25.00
C PRO A 491 10.47 -5.18 -24.64
N ASN A 492 9.23 -5.23 -24.17
CA ASN A 492 8.47 -4.05 -23.74
C ASN A 492 7.37 -4.44 -22.74
N LEU A 493 6.84 -3.46 -22.01
CA LEU A 493 5.82 -3.66 -20.99
C LEU A 493 4.53 -4.28 -21.54
N GLN A 494 4.09 -3.91 -22.74
CA GLN A 494 2.87 -4.47 -23.34
C GLN A 494 2.99 -5.98 -23.60
N GLU A 495 4.13 -6.43 -24.13
CA GLU A 495 4.39 -7.88 -24.31
C GLU A 495 4.57 -8.57 -22.95
N SER A 496 5.20 -7.92 -21.97
CA SER A 496 5.30 -8.42 -20.61
C SER A 496 3.93 -8.67 -20.00
N ASP A 497 3.01 -7.70 -20.08
CA ASP A 497 1.65 -7.83 -19.58
C ASP A 497 0.88 -8.97 -20.26
N ALA A 498 1.03 -9.12 -21.57
CA ALA A 498 0.41 -10.20 -22.32
C ALA A 498 0.94 -11.58 -21.88
N LEU A 499 2.25 -11.71 -21.66
CA LEU A 499 2.89 -12.94 -21.16
C LEU A 499 2.53 -13.21 -19.70
N ALA A 500 2.47 -12.18 -18.86
CA ALA A 500 2.01 -12.28 -17.47
C ALA A 500 0.56 -12.76 -17.39
N ASN A 501 -0.33 -12.22 -18.23
CA ASN A 501 -1.69 -12.73 -18.38
C ASN A 501 -1.73 -14.20 -18.82
N ALA A 502 -0.90 -14.60 -19.79
CA ALA A 502 -0.80 -15.97 -20.22
C ALA A 502 -0.26 -16.91 -19.12
N ALA A 503 0.65 -16.44 -18.27
CA ALA A 503 1.18 -17.20 -17.15
C ALA A 503 0.09 -17.52 -16.09
N GLN A 504 -0.89 -16.65 -15.91
CA GLN A 504 -1.97 -16.86 -14.94
C GLN A 504 -2.83 -18.11 -15.23
N ARG A 505 -2.77 -18.69 -16.45
CA ARG A 505 -3.44 -19.96 -16.75
C ARG A 505 -3.01 -21.10 -15.82
N PHE A 506 -1.75 -21.13 -15.41
CA PHE A 506 -1.24 -22.11 -14.45
C PHE A 506 -1.84 -21.90 -13.07
N LEU A 507 -1.97 -20.64 -12.65
CA LEU A 507 -2.61 -20.29 -11.39
C LEU A 507 -4.11 -20.58 -11.39
N MET A 508 -4.81 -20.36 -12.52
CA MET A 508 -6.22 -20.75 -12.69
C MET A 508 -6.40 -22.28 -12.62
N HIS A 509 -5.47 -23.04 -13.18
CA HIS A 509 -5.50 -24.51 -13.13
C HIS A 509 -5.18 -25.02 -11.72
N ASP A 510 -4.11 -24.53 -11.08
CA ASP A 510 -3.58 -25.09 -9.84
C ASP A 510 -4.27 -24.50 -8.58
N MET A 511 -4.86 -23.32 -8.71
CA MET A 511 -5.52 -22.56 -7.64
C MET A 511 -4.66 -22.51 -6.36
N PRO A 512 -3.42 -21.98 -6.39
CA PRO A 512 -2.55 -21.96 -5.21
C PRO A 512 -3.18 -21.21 -4.04
N VAL A 513 -3.86 -20.11 -4.32
CA VAL A 513 -4.73 -19.36 -3.40
C VAL A 513 -6.09 -19.15 -4.05
N VAL A 514 -7.10 -18.77 -3.27
CA VAL A 514 -8.44 -18.44 -3.79
C VAL A 514 -8.56 -16.92 -3.86
N PRO A 515 -8.43 -16.26 -5.04
CA PRO A 515 -8.69 -14.84 -5.19
C PRO A 515 -10.11 -14.50 -4.77
N LEU A 516 -10.28 -13.46 -3.94
CA LEU A 516 -11.60 -13.08 -3.40
C LEU A 516 -12.14 -11.83 -4.09
N TRP A 517 -11.50 -10.69 -3.88
CA TRP A 517 -11.93 -9.39 -4.41
C TRP A 517 -10.77 -8.42 -4.55
N ASP A 518 -11.00 -7.42 -5.40
CA ASP A 518 -10.18 -6.24 -5.58
C ASP A 518 -10.78 -5.07 -4.82
N ASN A 519 -9.95 -4.20 -4.26
CA ASN A 519 -10.40 -3.00 -3.58
C ASN A 519 -10.90 -1.95 -4.57
N ILE A 520 -11.92 -1.21 -4.13
CA ILE A 520 -12.38 0.02 -4.74
C ILE A 520 -12.24 1.13 -3.69
N SER A 521 -11.40 2.12 -3.96
CA SER A 521 -11.33 3.32 -3.15
C SER A 521 -12.53 4.21 -3.43
N VAL A 522 -13.03 4.88 -2.40
CA VAL A 522 -14.08 5.90 -2.49
C VAL A 522 -13.55 7.15 -1.82
N VAL A 523 -13.35 8.19 -2.61
CA VAL A 523 -12.86 9.50 -2.18
C VAL A 523 -14.01 10.49 -2.21
N GLY A 524 -14.22 11.21 -1.11
CA GLY A 524 -15.19 12.30 -1.02
C GLY A 524 -14.51 13.66 -0.91
N TRP A 525 -15.18 14.73 -1.35
CA TRP A 525 -14.63 16.08 -1.24
C TRP A 525 -15.70 17.15 -0.95
N SER A 526 -15.26 18.30 -0.46
CA SER A 526 -16.08 19.48 -0.20
C SER A 526 -16.38 20.24 -1.50
N THR A 527 -17.34 21.15 -1.46
CA THR A 527 -17.67 22.03 -2.60
C THR A 527 -16.57 23.04 -2.94
N GLU A 528 -15.58 23.20 -2.07
CA GLU A 528 -14.47 24.15 -2.21
C GLU A 528 -13.38 23.66 -3.16
N VAL A 529 -13.37 22.37 -3.52
CA VAL A 529 -12.34 21.76 -4.37
C VAL A 529 -12.93 21.09 -5.61
N LYS A 530 -12.11 20.97 -6.65
CA LYS A 530 -12.43 20.37 -7.96
C LYS A 530 -11.29 19.49 -8.43
N ASN A 531 -11.55 18.70 -9.48
CA ASN A 531 -10.57 17.80 -10.13
C ASN A 531 -10.03 16.72 -9.19
N VAL A 532 -10.87 16.20 -8.31
CA VAL A 532 -10.51 15.10 -7.42
C VAL A 532 -10.67 13.78 -8.18
N HIS A 533 -9.58 13.04 -8.36
CA HIS A 533 -9.53 11.73 -9.01
C HIS A 533 -8.84 10.73 -8.10
N VAL A 534 -9.16 9.45 -8.26
CA VAL A 534 -8.47 8.33 -7.59
C VAL A 534 -7.37 7.82 -8.52
N THR A 535 -6.17 7.66 -7.99
CA THR A 535 -5.04 7.06 -8.71
C THR A 535 -5.05 5.53 -8.61
N TRP A 536 -4.23 4.86 -9.41
CA TRP A 536 -4.12 3.40 -9.47
C TRP A 536 -3.83 2.74 -8.10
N ASN A 537 -3.15 3.44 -7.18
CA ASN A 537 -2.84 2.98 -5.82
C ASN A 537 -3.86 3.43 -4.76
N GLY A 538 -4.95 4.10 -5.18
CA GLY A 538 -6.07 4.45 -4.31
C GLY A 538 -5.99 5.80 -3.61
N LEU A 539 -4.93 6.56 -3.81
CA LEU A 539 -4.79 7.91 -3.27
C LEU A 539 -5.46 8.94 -4.18
N PRO A 540 -5.88 10.09 -3.66
CA PRO A 540 -6.23 11.23 -4.49
C PRO A 540 -5.04 11.70 -5.34
N ASP A 541 -5.33 12.15 -6.56
CA ASP A 541 -4.35 12.83 -7.43
C ASP A 541 -4.13 14.26 -6.92
N TYR A 542 -3.35 14.37 -5.84
CA TYR A 542 -3.20 15.59 -5.04
C TYR A 542 -2.72 16.80 -5.84
N GLU A 543 -1.87 16.60 -6.84
CA GLU A 543 -1.30 17.65 -7.67
C GLU A 543 -2.35 18.33 -8.54
N ASN A 544 -3.38 17.58 -8.97
CA ASN A 544 -4.44 18.07 -9.86
C ASN A 544 -5.64 18.68 -9.12
N ILE A 545 -5.73 18.55 -7.79
CA ILE A 545 -6.80 19.15 -7.01
C ILE A 545 -6.68 20.68 -7.06
N VAL A 546 -7.78 21.36 -7.35
CA VAL A 546 -7.86 22.83 -7.40
C VAL A 546 -8.82 23.30 -6.30
N LYS A 547 -8.39 24.26 -5.47
CA LYS A 547 -9.19 24.93 -4.45
C LYS A 547 -9.52 26.36 -4.85
N GLY A 548 -10.80 26.77 -4.67
CA GLY A 548 -11.29 28.13 -4.92
C GLY A 548 -12.30 28.24 -6.01
#